data_0bd69ae9eabb15e1d9c15ecad70df41f
#
_entry.id   0bd69ae9eabb15e1d9c15ecad70df41f
#
_cell.length_a   1.000
_cell.length_b   1.000
_cell.length_c   1.000
_cell.angle_alpha   90.00
_cell.angle_beta   90.00
_cell.angle_gamma   90.00
#
_symmetry.space_group_name_H-M   'P 1'
#
loop_
_entity.id
_entity.type
_entity.pdbx_description
1 polymer ?
#
loop_
_entity_poly.entity_id
_entity_poly.type
_entity_poly.pdbx_seq_one_letter_code
_entity_poly.pdbx_strand_id
1 'polypeptide(L)'
;MVPHRDEYSETVGYRIEGPNKSLVFIPDIDKWQKWDQDIKEVASNNNYSLLDGTFYDIDELPGRDMSEIPHPFIVETMKLLESVENKREIHFIHLNHTNPALAKNSNAQDQIKNTGFNIAQRGQAFKL
;
A
#
# COMPACT_ATOMS: atom_id res chain seq x y z
N MET A 1 -0.99 14.88 -6.41
CA MET A 1 -1.94 14.73 -5.28
C MET A 1 -2.56 13.35 -5.35
N VAL A 2 -2.98 12.81 -4.21
CA VAL A 2 -3.76 11.58 -4.13
C VAL A 2 -5.09 11.87 -3.44
N PRO A 3 -6.20 11.19 -3.78
CA PRO A 3 -7.48 11.40 -3.13
C PRO A 3 -7.41 11.01 -1.65
N HIS A 4 -8.03 11.80 -0.81
CA HIS A 4 -8.24 11.55 0.60
C HIS A 4 -9.51 12.26 1.05
N ARG A 5 -10.00 11.95 2.27
CA ARG A 5 -11.15 12.69 2.84
C ARG A 5 -10.82 14.18 2.96
N ASP A 6 -11.84 15.02 2.97
CA ASP A 6 -11.69 16.46 3.15
C ASP A 6 -11.04 16.77 4.50
N GLU A 7 -9.83 17.34 4.44
CA GLU A 7 -9.04 17.81 5.57
C GLU A 7 -8.50 19.20 5.28
N TYR A 8 -7.82 19.79 6.27
CA TYR A 8 -7.24 21.14 6.12
C TYR A 8 -6.04 21.20 5.13
N SER A 9 -5.49 20.06 4.74
CA SER A 9 -4.36 19.96 3.83
C SER A 9 -4.59 18.90 2.78
N GLU A 10 -3.95 19.07 1.63
CA GLU A 10 -3.94 18.07 0.57
C GLU A 10 -3.04 16.89 0.95
N THR A 11 -3.46 15.68 0.58
CA THR A 11 -2.65 14.47 0.71
C THR A 11 -1.87 14.25 -0.58
N VAL A 12 -0.59 13.91 -0.46
CA VAL A 12 0.31 13.76 -1.60
C VAL A 12 1.05 12.42 -1.56
N GLY A 13 1.24 11.83 -2.73
CA GLY A 13 2.23 10.79 -2.96
C GLY A 13 3.46 11.38 -3.65
N TYR A 14 4.57 10.69 -3.58
CA TYR A 14 5.83 11.11 -4.19
C TYR A 14 6.36 10.06 -5.15
N ARG A 15 6.90 10.51 -6.27
CA ARG A 15 7.77 9.70 -7.13
C ARG A 15 9.20 10.22 -6.99
N ILE A 16 10.11 9.34 -6.64
CA ILE A 16 11.51 9.64 -6.41
C ILE A 16 12.32 8.94 -7.51
N GLU A 17 13.09 9.71 -8.25
CA GLU A 17 13.96 9.20 -9.31
C GLU A 17 15.42 9.29 -8.90
N GLY A 18 16.10 8.18 -8.94
CA GLY A 18 17.55 8.10 -8.84
C GLY A 18 18.21 7.90 -10.20
N PRO A 19 19.53 7.73 -10.24
CA PRO A 19 20.27 7.58 -11.50
C PRO A 19 19.91 6.29 -12.27
N ASN A 20 19.41 5.27 -11.60
CA ASN A 20 19.15 3.96 -12.23
C ASN A 20 17.73 3.45 -12.00
N LYS A 21 17.07 3.87 -10.93
CA LYS A 21 15.78 3.33 -10.52
C LYS A 21 14.88 4.41 -9.96
N SER A 22 13.59 4.11 -9.92
CA SER A 22 12.56 4.97 -9.35
C SER A 22 11.79 4.26 -8.25
N LEU A 23 11.25 5.06 -7.32
CA LEU A 23 10.41 4.63 -6.22
C LEU A 23 9.17 5.50 -6.16
N VAL A 24 8.01 4.89 -5.99
CA VAL A 24 6.77 5.60 -5.65
C VAL A 24 6.44 5.39 -4.18
N PHE A 25 6.05 6.48 -3.51
CA PHE A 25 5.71 6.52 -2.07
C PHE A 25 4.30 7.10 -1.90
N ILE A 26 3.35 6.25 -1.58
CA ILE A 26 1.94 6.60 -1.37
C ILE A 26 1.51 5.98 -0.03
N PRO A 27 1.85 6.62 1.10
CA PRO A 27 1.60 6.05 2.43
C PRO A 27 0.15 6.15 2.87
N ASP A 28 -0.59 7.08 2.29
CA ASP A 28 -1.94 7.44 2.72
C ASP A 28 -2.74 7.89 1.49
N ILE A 29 -3.85 7.21 1.24
CA ILE A 29 -4.73 7.45 0.09
C ILE A 29 -6.13 6.90 0.40
N ASP A 30 -7.18 7.49 -0.16
CA ASP A 30 -8.51 6.89 -0.22
C ASP A 30 -8.50 5.69 -1.21
N LYS A 31 -9.62 5.08 -1.45
CA LYS A 31 -9.74 3.94 -2.37
C LYS A 31 -9.09 4.23 -3.73
N TRP A 32 -8.33 3.27 -4.27
CA TRP A 32 -7.66 3.39 -5.57
C TRP A 32 -8.57 3.83 -6.71
N GLN A 33 -9.84 3.45 -6.65
CA GLN A 33 -10.86 3.80 -7.66
C GLN A 33 -11.24 5.29 -7.68
N LYS A 34 -10.90 6.02 -6.63
CA LYS A 34 -11.12 7.48 -6.54
C LYS A 34 -9.94 8.28 -7.08
N TRP A 35 -8.82 7.62 -7.35
CA TRP A 35 -7.64 8.27 -7.91
C TRP A 35 -7.77 8.40 -9.43
N ASP A 36 -7.30 9.49 -9.99
CA ASP A 36 -7.27 9.77 -11.43
C ASP A 36 -6.16 9.02 -12.18
N GLN A 37 -5.30 8.30 -11.46
CA GLN A 37 -4.25 7.43 -12.01
C GLN A 37 -4.54 5.96 -11.71
N ASP A 38 -4.13 5.08 -12.62
CA ASP A 38 -4.20 3.65 -12.41
C ASP A 38 -3.00 3.18 -11.57
N ILE A 39 -3.26 2.70 -10.35
CA ILE A 39 -2.21 2.17 -9.45
C ILE A 39 -1.41 1.03 -10.09
N LYS A 40 -2.02 0.24 -10.98
CA LYS A 40 -1.34 -0.84 -11.69
C LYS A 40 -0.29 -0.30 -12.65
N GLU A 41 -0.62 0.75 -13.41
CA GLU A 41 0.33 1.43 -14.27
C GLU A 41 1.43 2.11 -13.45
N VAL A 42 1.05 2.80 -12.37
CA VAL A 42 2.02 3.46 -11.48
C VAL A 42 3.00 2.45 -10.89
N ALA A 43 2.52 1.33 -10.35
CA ALA A 43 3.39 0.30 -9.77
C ALA A 43 4.28 -0.38 -10.83
N SER A 44 3.74 -0.64 -12.03
CA SER A 44 4.50 -1.27 -13.12
C SER A 44 5.61 -0.37 -13.68
N ASN A 45 5.41 0.96 -13.65
CA ASN A 45 6.34 1.95 -14.19
C ASN A 45 7.40 2.41 -13.16
N ASN A 46 7.41 1.85 -11.95
CA ASN A 46 8.40 2.14 -10.93
C ASN A 46 9.11 0.86 -10.47
N ASN A 47 10.38 0.98 -10.11
CA ASN A 47 11.15 -0.16 -9.63
C ASN A 47 10.72 -0.60 -8.23
N TYR A 48 10.37 0.36 -7.38
CA TYR A 48 9.90 0.13 -6.02
C TYR A 48 8.59 0.86 -5.76
N SER A 49 7.70 0.26 -4.97
CA SER A 49 6.47 0.89 -4.55
C SER A 49 6.26 0.71 -3.05
N LEU A 50 6.10 1.82 -2.33
CA LEU A 50 5.68 1.84 -0.93
C LEU A 50 4.25 2.37 -0.88
N LEU A 51 3.31 1.48 -0.59
CA LEU A 51 1.88 1.74 -0.73
C LEU A 51 1.17 1.67 0.63
N ASP A 52 0.05 2.39 0.71
CA ASP A 52 -0.84 2.37 1.87
C ASP A 52 -1.21 0.93 2.27
N GLY A 53 -0.93 0.59 3.50
CA GLY A 53 -1.24 -0.66 4.16
C GLY A 53 -1.91 -0.45 5.50
N THR A 54 -2.63 0.67 5.69
CA THR A 54 -3.24 1.04 6.95
C THR A 54 -4.09 -0.07 7.52
N PHE A 55 -4.99 -0.64 6.74
CA PHE A 55 -5.84 -1.76 7.14
C PHE A 55 -5.61 -2.99 6.27
N TYR A 56 -5.73 -4.17 6.90
CA TYR A 56 -5.54 -5.43 6.19
C TYR A 56 -6.77 -5.83 5.38
N ASP A 57 -7.93 -5.89 6.04
CA ASP A 57 -9.19 -6.35 5.44
C ASP A 57 -10.39 -5.68 6.12
N ILE A 58 -11.57 -5.86 5.52
CA ILE A 58 -12.84 -5.31 5.98
C ILE A 58 -13.24 -5.76 7.38
N ASP A 59 -12.78 -6.92 7.83
CA ASP A 59 -13.13 -7.50 9.12
C ASP A 59 -12.18 -7.08 10.27
N GLU A 60 -11.23 -6.18 10.00
CA GLU A 60 -10.19 -5.82 10.97
C GLU A 60 -10.73 -5.16 12.24
N LEU A 61 -11.80 -4.38 12.16
CA LEU A 61 -12.41 -3.69 13.31
C LEU A 61 -13.86 -4.16 13.51
N PRO A 62 -14.09 -5.15 14.38
CA PRO A 62 -15.44 -5.65 14.66
C PRO A 62 -16.37 -4.53 15.13
N GLY A 63 -17.57 -4.47 14.58
CA GLY A 63 -18.61 -3.51 14.95
C GLY A 63 -18.46 -2.12 14.32
N ARG A 64 -17.48 -1.90 13.45
CA ARG A 64 -17.32 -0.67 12.66
C ARG A 64 -17.64 -0.94 11.18
N ASP A 65 -18.33 -0.01 10.56
CA ASP A 65 -18.50 -0.05 9.10
C ASP A 65 -17.18 0.33 8.42
N MET A 66 -16.46 -0.70 7.98
CA MET A 66 -15.17 -0.53 7.32
C MET A 66 -15.30 -0.04 5.87
N SER A 67 -16.51 -0.09 5.27
CA SER A 67 -16.74 0.38 3.90
C SER A 67 -16.56 1.89 3.75
N GLU A 68 -16.76 2.64 4.83
CA GLU A 68 -16.59 4.09 4.88
C GLU A 68 -15.15 4.52 5.19
N ILE A 69 -14.24 3.58 5.43
CA ILE A 69 -12.84 3.90 5.75
C ILE A 69 -12.11 4.37 4.50
N PRO A 70 -11.53 5.58 4.52
CA PRO A 70 -10.86 6.18 3.38
C PRO A 70 -9.43 5.64 3.19
N HIS A 71 -9.30 4.33 3.13
CA HIS A 71 -8.04 3.63 2.83
C HIS A 71 -8.34 2.38 2.01
N PRO A 72 -7.51 2.02 1.02
CA PRO A 72 -7.59 0.71 0.40
C PRO A 72 -7.14 -0.35 1.42
N PHE A 73 -7.77 -1.51 1.41
CA PHE A 73 -7.28 -2.62 2.22
C PHE A 73 -6.10 -3.32 1.52
N ILE A 74 -5.19 -3.89 2.30
CA ILE A 74 -4.06 -4.65 1.74
C ILE A 74 -4.56 -5.74 0.80
N VAL A 75 -5.61 -6.48 1.19
CA VAL A 75 -6.19 -7.54 0.34
C VAL A 75 -6.75 -7.01 -0.98
N GLU A 76 -7.37 -5.83 -0.99
CA GLU A 76 -7.84 -5.17 -2.20
C GLU A 76 -6.68 -4.79 -3.12
N THR A 77 -5.64 -4.18 -2.56
CA THR A 77 -4.44 -3.76 -3.28
C THR A 77 -3.71 -4.96 -3.89
N MET A 78 -3.53 -6.05 -3.12
CA MET A 78 -2.92 -7.28 -3.62
C MET A 78 -3.69 -7.88 -4.79
N LYS A 79 -5.02 -7.85 -4.75
CA LYS A 79 -5.87 -8.33 -5.84
C LYS A 79 -5.75 -7.46 -7.09
N LEU A 80 -5.76 -6.13 -6.94
CA LEU A 80 -5.58 -5.20 -8.06
C LEU A 80 -4.23 -5.38 -8.74
N LEU A 81 -3.18 -5.65 -7.97
CA LEU A 81 -1.80 -5.75 -8.45
C LEU A 81 -1.34 -7.20 -8.70
N GLU A 82 -2.22 -8.19 -8.69
CA GLU A 82 -1.86 -9.60 -8.82
C GLU A 82 -1.08 -9.95 -10.10
N SER A 83 -1.33 -9.22 -11.19
CA SER A 83 -0.68 -9.42 -12.49
C SER A 83 0.56 -8.55 -12.72
N VAL A 84 0.94 -7.71 -11.76
CA VAL A 84 2.14 -6.87 -11.86
C VAL A 84 3.39 -7.74 -11.67
N GLU A 85 4.36 -7.65 -12.58
CA GLU A 85 5.53 -8.53 -12.58
C GLU A 85 6.47 -8.27 -11.39
N ASN A 86 6.62 -7.01 -10.99
CA ASN A 86 7.52 -6.57 -9.92
C ASN A 86 6.88 -6.57 -8.52
N LYS A 87 5.92 -7.44 -8.24
CA LYS A 87 5.24 -7.52 -6.93
C LYS A 87 6.18 -7.60 -5.73
N ARG A 88 7.33 -8.26 -5.89
CA ARG A 88 8.35 -8.39 -4.84
C ARG A 88 8.98 -7.08 -4.42
N GLU A 89 8.82 -6.05 -5.22
CA GLU A 89 9.30 -4.68 -4.95
C GLU A 89 8.19 -3.75 -4.47
N ILE A 90 6.99 -4.32 -4.21
CA ILE A 90 5.86 -3.61 -3.62
C ILE A 90 5.82 -3.91 -2.13
N HIS A 91 5.89 -2.87 -1.31
CA HIS A 91 5.94 -2.93 0.14
C HIS A 91 4.78 -2.14 0.74
N PHE A 92 4.03 -2.76 1.65
CA PHE A 92 3.02 -2.06 2.43
C PHE A 92 3.66 -1.32 3.60
N ILE A 93 3.20 -0.09 3.82
CA ILE A 93 3.66 0.81 4.88
C ILE A 93 2.46 1.43 5.61
N HIS A 94 2.71 2.25 6.63
CA HIS A 94 1.67 3.01 7.34
C HIS A 94 0.63 2.13 8.05
N LEU A 95 1.00 0.91 8.48
CA LEU A 95 0.09 -0.04 9.09
C LEU A 95 -0.49 0.50 10.41
N ASN A 96 -1.82 0.46 10.54
CA ASN A 96 -2.50 0.79 11.79
C ASN A 96 -2.16 -0.24 12.88
N HIS A 97 -2.19 0.18 14.15
CA HIS A 97 -1.89 -0.69 15.29
C HIS A 97 -2.80 -1.92 15.41
N THR A 98 -3.98 -1.91 14.80
CA THR A 98 -4.90 -3.05 14.74
C THR A 98 -4.60 -4.02 13.61
N ASN A 99 -3.73 -3.63 12.66
CA ASN A 99 -3.47 -4.43 11.47
C ASN A 99 -2.80 -5.77 11.84
N PRO A 100 -3.43 -6.92 11.52
CA PRO A 100 -2.88 -8.23 11.88
C PRO A 100 -1.52 -8.53 11.23
N ALA A 101 -1.17 -7.83 10.16
CA ALA A 101 0.13 -7.96 9.51
C ALA A 101 1.31 -7.44 10.36
N LEU A 102 1.04 -6.69 11.44
CA LEU A 102 2.08 -6.31 12.43
C LEU A 102 2.54 -7.48 13.30
N ALA A 103 1.68 -8.48 13.52
CA ALA A 103 2.03 -9.63 14.34
C ALA A 103 2.95 -10.58 13.56
N LYS A 104 4.11 -10.91 14.17
CA LYS A 104 5.06 -11.85 13.57
C LYS A 104 4.40 -13.21 13.35
N ASN A 105 4.63 -13.81 12.19
CA ASN A 105 4.11 -15.12 11.80
C ASN A 105 2.57 -15.18 11.81
N SER A 106 1.89 -14.07 11.60
CA SER A 106 0.44 -14.05 11.41
C SER A 106 0.05 -14.57 10.03
N ASN A 107 -1.17 -15.11 9.92
CA ASN A 107 -1.72 -15.50 8.63
C ASN A 107 -1.71 -14.34 7.60
N ALA A 108 -1.89 -13.10 8.07
CA ALA A 108 -1.84 -11.91 7.22
C ALA A 108 -0.44 -11.71 6.64
N GLN A 109 0.63 -11.82 7.46
CA GLN A 109 2.00 -11.76 6.96
C GLN A 109 2.31 -12.88 5.96
N ASP A 110 1.89 -14.08 6.26
CA ASP A 110 2.11 -15.23 5.39
C ASP A 110 1.38 -15.07 4.07
N GLN A 111 0.16 -14.56 4.08
CA GLN A 111 -0.61 -14.30 2.86
C GLN A 111 0.06 -13.23 2.00
N ILE A 112 0.50 -12.11 2.58
CA ILE A 112 1.22 -11.04 1.86
C ILE A 112 2.46 -11.62 1.18
N LYS A 113 3.29 -12.36 1.91
CA LYS A 113 4.53 -12.95 1.38
C LYS A 113 4.27 -14.02 0.31
N ASN A 114 3.32 -14.92 0.56
CA ASN A 114 3.00 -16.01 -0.37
C ASN A 114 2.42 -15.52 -1.70
N THR A 115 1.76 -14.37 -1.70
CA THR A 115 1.28 -13.70 -2.92
C THR A 115 2.35 -12.87 -3.62
N GLY A 116 3.55 -12.76 -3.03
CA GLY A 116 4.72 -12.11 -3.62
C GLY A 116 4.92 -10.65 -3.23
N PHE A 117 4.09 -10.13 -2.31
CA PHE A 117 4.23 -8.77 -1.78
C PHE A 117 5.07 -8.74 -0.50
N ASN A 118 5.37 -7.54 -0.02
CA ASN A 118 6.18 -7.33 1.18
C ASN A 118 5.55 -6.31 2.13
N ILE A 119 6.06 -6.30 3.37
CA ILE A 119 5.83 -5.25 4.36
C ILE A 119 7.17 -4.56 4.58
N ALA A 120 7.21 -3.24 4.47
CA ALA A 120 8.43 -2.48 4.68
C ALA A 120 8.94 -2.64 6.12
N GLN A 121 10.25 -2.68 6.27
CA GLN A 121 10.93 -2.83 7.55
C GLN A 121 11.59 -1.51 7.95
N ARG A 122 11.59 -1.20 9.25
CA ARG A 122 12.33 -0.04 9.76
C ARG A 122 13.82 -0.16 9.41
N GLY A 123 14.36 0.87 8.79
CA GLY A 123 15.77 0.91 8.35
C GLY A 123 16.03 0.22 7.01
N GLN A 124 15.00 -0.25 6.32
CA GLN A 124 15.14 -0.76 4.96
C GLN A 124 15.62 0.35 4.02
N ALA A 125 16.58 0.04 3.18
CA ALA A 125 17.14 0.97 2.19
C ALA A 125 16.83 0.50 0.77
N PHE A 126 16.49 1.45 -0.10
CA PHE A 126 16.25 1.24 -1.52
C PHE A 126 17.33 1.96 -2.32
N LYS A 127 18.02 1.25 -3.20
CA LYS A 127 19.00 1.86 -4.10
C LYS A 127 18.32 2.31 -5.38
N LEU A 128 18.37 3.58 -5.66
CA LEU A 128 17.77 4.22 -6.82
C LEU A 128 18.78 4.55 -7.93
#